data_05e02b45ddb1141ab37f9591b7b9dd76
#
_entry.id   05e02b45ddb1141ab37f9591b7b9dd76
#
_cell.length_a   1.000
_cell.length_b   1.000
_cell.length_c   1.000
_cell.angle_alpha   90.00
_cell.angle_beta   90.00
_cell.angle_gamma   90.00
#
_symmetry.space_group_name_H-M   'P 1'
#
loop_
_entity.id
_entity.type
_entity.pdbx_description
1 polymer ?
#
loop_
_entity_poly.entity_id
_entity_poly.type
_entity_poly.pdbx_seq_one_letter_code
_entity_poly.pdbx_strand_id
1 'polypeptide(L)'
;MCCFAQSVKNVANTRIFGRLTDQGSQYLVYQMDYESAVPNAMILPIPVQLPATEEQVQFLNLEEYATFFDDLDSGFPFLRESLAKTTMAPSRSIDSAPLKVHSVGSFVASYVPTVDDFDRLDPQFVIPRSSWEKIPNYNDYGFAVFQLKSLHGRIHPIAMEFPTRMTDRVFFPTVHIHDGEVHSHEQFDHTLYLQNDLWDSRVSKYRGPDKRDPSTGFVRSQKDAKYFVQCNRTLNILSPDALVHRRTLRGYFGNQDWFVPQGVAALPLIQSNWLGYAAGTSVAAGMLAWLFWRRNRVRTQAQAPSREPEIFR
;
A
#
# COMPACT_ATOMS: atom_id res chain seq x y z
N MET A 1 -2.07 -1.66 -0.26
CA MET A 1 -2.72 -2.86 0.21
C MET A 1 -2.98 -3.84 -0.91
N CYS A 2 -2.90 -5.11 -0.58
CA CYS A 2 -3.48 -6.16 -1.43
C CYS A 2 -3.95 -7.28 -0.52
N CYS A 3 -5.26 -7.51 -0.49
CA CYS A 3 -5.77 -8.79 -0.02
C CYS A 3 -5.81 -9.72 -1.24
N PHE A 4 -5.02 -10.78 -1.21
CA PHE A 4 -4.99 -11.77 -2.28
C PHE A 4 -5.74 -13.03 -1.85
N ALA A 5 -6.48 -13.61 -2.80
CA ALA A 5 -7.18 -14.88 -2.57
C ALA A 5 -6.21 -16.05 -2.37
N GLN A 6 -5.06 -16.02 -3.04
CA GLN A 6 -3.99 -17.01 -2.90
C GLN A 6 -2.68 -16.30 -2.54
N SER A 7 -1.76 -17.01 -1.87
CA SER A 7 -0.46 -16.47 -1.51
C SER A 7 0.31 -15.94 -2.73
N VAL A 8 0.96 -14.80 -2.57
CA VAL A 8 1.80 -14.17 -3.59
C VAL A 8 3.26 -14.27 -3.22
N LYS A 9 4.13 -14.34 -4.22
CA LYS A 9 5.58 -14.38 -4.01
C LYS A 9 6.15 -13.00 -3.72
N ASN A 10 5.62 -11.97 -4.38
CA ASN A 10 6.09 -10.61 -4.24
C ASN A 10 5.01 -9.60 -4.60
N VAL A 11 4.96 -8.51 -3.84
CA VAL A 11 4.21 -7.29 -4.15
C VAL A 11 5.11 -6.10 -3.86
N ALA A 12 5.27 -5.20 -4.82
CA ALA A 12 6.14 -4.03 -4.70
C ALA A 12 5.57 -2.82 -5.46
N ASN A 13 6.16 -1.66 -5.19
CA ASN A 13 5.86 -0.41 -5.90
C ASN A 13 4.35 -0.09 -5.91
N THR A 14 3.67 -0.30 -4.80
CA THR A 14 2.24 -0.01 -4.68
C THR A 14 2.00 1.49 -4.76
N ARG A 15 1.17 1.89 -5.69
CA ARG A 15 0.78 3.29 -5.92
C ARG A 15 -0.72 3.41 -5.86
N ILE A 16 -1.22 4.36 -5.07
CA ILE A 16 -2.66 4.55 -4.84
C ILE A 16 -2.98 6.03 -5.00
N PHE A 17 -3.98 6.35 -5.82
CA PHE A 17 -4.54 7.70 -5.94
C PHE A 17 -5.97 7.70 -5.40
N GLY A 18 -6.32 8.74 -4.62
CA GLY A 18 -7.67 8.96 -4.12
C GLY A 18 -8.11 10.40 -4.28
N ARG A 19 -9.38 10.62 -4.66
CA ARG A 19 -10.01 11.94 -4.71
C ARG A 19 -11.49 11.83 -4.38
N LEU A 20 -11.96 12.67 -3.45
CA LEU A 20 -13.39 12.83 -3.22
C LEU A 20 -14.00 13.76 -4.27
N THR A 21 -15.25 13.50 -4.63
CA THR A 21 -16.05 14.38 -5.46
C THR A 21 -17.03 15.19 -4.61
N ASP A 22 -17.49 16.32 -5.13
CA ASP A 22 -18.53 17.13 -4.47
C ASP A 22 -19.89 16.40 -4.37
N GLN A 23 -20.04 15.30 -5.08
CA GLN A 23 -21.26 14.48 -5.11
C GLN A 23 -21.24 13.33 -4.09
N GLY A 24 -20.21 13.25 -3.25
CA GLY A 24 -20.08 12.21 -2.22
C GLY A 24 -19.56 10.86 -2.73
N SER A 25 -18.91 10.86 -3.90
CA SER A 25 -18.18 9.70 -4.40
C SER A 25 -16.69 9.83 -4.15
N GLN A 26 -16.00 8.70 -4.19
CA GLN A 26 -14.53 8.66 -4.22
C GLN A 26 -14.03 7.98 -5.49
N TYR A 27 -13.11 8.63 -6.19
CA TYR A 27 -12.25 7.98 -7.16
C TYR A 27 -11.10 7.28 -6.42
N LEU A 28 -10.82 6.05 -6.81
CA LEU A 28 -9.71 5.26 -6.34
C LEU A 28 -8.98 4.65 -7.53
N VAL A 29 -7.66 4.89 -7.63
CA VAL A 29 -6.81 4.22 -8.62
C VAL A 29 -5.71 3.48 -7.88
N TYR A 30 -5.46 2.23 -8.30
CA TYR A 30 -4.52 1.33 -7.67
C TYR A 30 -3.59 0.70 -8.71
N GLN A 31 -2.29 0.63 -8.42
CA GLN A 31 -1.31 -0.08 -9.24
C GLN A 31 -0.20 -0.67 -8.38
N MET A 32 0.32 -1.81 -8.80
CA MET A 32 1.45 -2.49 -8.16
C MET A 32 2.23 -3.31 -9.17
N ASP A 33 3.44 -3.69 -8.80
CA ASP A 33 4.17 -4.82 -9.37
C ASP A 33 3.87 -6.05 -8.52
N TYR A 34 3.57 -7.21 -9.14
CA TYR A 34 3.26 -8.42 -8.39
C TYR A 34 3.79 -9.68 -9.07
N GLU A 35 3.98 -10.74 -8.27
CA GLU A 35 4.33 -12.08 -8.74
C GLU A 35 3.55 -13.13 -7.95
N SER A 36 2.85 -14.02 -8.68
CA SER A 36 2.12 -15.16 -8.13
C SER A 36 2.52 -16.45 -8.85
N ALA A 37 2.43 -17.58 -8.17
CA ALA A 37 2.68 -18.88 -8.76
C ALA A 37 1.45 -19.47 -9.46
N VAL A 38 0.26 -18.96 -9.15
CA VAL A 38 -1.05 -19.45 -9.60
C VAL A 38 -1.95 -18.29 -9.99
N PRO A 39 -3.01 -18.51 -10.78
CA PRO A 39 -4.07 -17.52 -10.98
C PRO A 39 -4.58 -16.99 -9.65
N ASN A 40 -4.77 -15.67 -9.55
CA ASN A 40 -5.08 -15.02 -8.29
C ASN A 40 -6.09 -13.89 -8.48
N ALA A 41 -6.76 -13.53 -7.40
CA ALA A 41 -7.57 -12.33 -7.33
C ALA A 41 -7.05 -11.38 -6.26
N MET A 42 -7.08 -10.11 -6.58
CA MET A 42 -6.88 -9.03 -5.63
C MET A 42 -8.23 -8.53 -5.15
N ILE A 43 -8.39 -8.37 -3.85
CA ILE A 43 -9.61 -7.91 -3.21
C ILE A 43 -9.31 -6.61 -2.48
N LEU A 44 -10.07 -5.55 -2.80
CA LEU A 44 -10.00 -4.24 -2.17
C LEU A 44 -11.29 -3.99 -1.39
N PRO A 45 -11.28 -4.01 -0.05
CA PRO A 45 -12.39 -3.48 0.74
C PRO A 45 -12.56 -1.99 0.46
N ILE A 46 -13.79 -1.54 0.28
CA ILE A 46 -14.13 -0.13 0.00
C ILE A 46 -15.30 0.33 0.86
N PRO A 47 -15.23 1.53 1.48
CA PRO A 47 -16.27 2.02 2.39
C PRO A 47 -17.44 2.65 1.63
N VAL A 48 -18.20 1.82 0.93
CA VAL A 48 -19.36 2.26 0.14
C VAL A 48 -20.48 2.81 1.00
N GLN A 49 -21.34 3.63 0.42
CA GLN A 49 -22.58 4.07 1.05
C GLN A 49 -23.56 2.88 1.20
N LEU A 50 -24.22 2.79 2.35
CA LEU A 50 -25.18 1.73 2.64
C LEU A 50 -26.63 2.18 2.36
N PRO A 51 -27.52 1.26 1.96
CA PRO A 51 -27.28 -0.16 1.71
C PRO A 51 -26.44 -0.39 0.44
N ALA A 52 -25.52 -1.36 0.50
CA ALA A 52 -24.69 -1.69 -0.66
C ALA A 52 -25.49 -2.43 -1.74
N THR A 53 -25.29 -2.05 -3.02
CA THR A 53 -25.94 -2.68 -4.18
C THR A 53 -24.91 -3.03 -5.24
N GLU A 54 -25.14 -4.06 -6.03
CA GLU A 54 -24.16 -4.57 -7.03
C GLU A 54 -23.77 -3.53 -8.11
N GLU A 55 -24.58 -2.50 -8.34
CA GLU A 55 -24.35 -1.49 -9.38
C GLU A 55 -23.68 -0.21 -8.85
N GLN A 56 -23.34 -0.20 -7.57
CA GLN A 56 -22.88 1.01 -6.88
C GLN A 56 -21.45 1.40 -7.26
N VAL A 57 -20.64 0.44 -7.71
CA VAL A 57 -19.24 0.67 -8.07
C VAL A 57 -19.11 0.70 -9.59
N GLN A 58 -18.56 1.80 -10.09
CA GLN A 58 -18.21 1.96 -11.50
C GLN A 58 -16.71 1.67 -11.68
N PHE A 59 -16.40 0.59 -12.42
CA PHE A 59 -15.03 0.30 -12.85
C PHE A 59 -14.66 1.13 -14.08
N LEU A 60 -13.49 1.75 -14.06
CA LEU A 60 -13.00 2.64 -15.10
C LEU A 60 -11.78 2.01 -15.78
N ASN A 61 -11.79 1.96 -17.12
CA ASN A 61 -10.71 1.32 -17.88
C ASN A 61 -9.57 2.30 -18.17
N LEU A 62 -8.42 2.12 -17.48
CA LEU A 62 -7.19 2.85 -17.72
C LEU A 62 -6.12 2.02 -18.47
N GLU A 63 -6.50 0.94 -19.16
CA GLU A 63 -5.55 0.09 -19.91
C GLU A 63 -4.72 0.91 -20.91
N GLU A 64 -5.34 1.83 -21.63
CA GLU A 64 -4.66 2.70 -22.57
C GLU A 64 -3.82 3.81 -21.92
N TYR A 65 -3.95 3.99 -20.58
CA TYR A 65 -3.17 4.96 -19.82
C TYR A 65 -2.32 4.28 -18.74
N ALA A 66 -1.57 3.27 -19.13
CA ALA A 66 -0.70 2.50 -18.23
C ALA A 66 0.35 3.36 -17.49
N THR A 67 0.71 4.54 -18.05
CA THR A 67 1.67 5.49 -17.45
C THR A 67 1.06 6.47 -16.46
N PHE A 68 -0.20 6.32 -16.06
CA PHE A 68 -0.91 7.23 -15.15
C PHE A 68 -0.10 7.61 -13.92
N PHE A 69 0.49 6.65 -13.22
CA PHE A 69 1.30 6.91 -12.03
C PHE A 69 2.72 7.42 -12.36
N ASP A 70 3.27 7.07 -13.51
CA ASP A 70 4.57 7.62 -13.95
C ASP A 70 4.43 9.11 -14.28
N ASP A 71 3.29 9.51 -14.86
CA ASP A 71 2.97 10.91 -15.10
C ASP A 71 2.73 11.66 -13.78
N LEU A 72 2.02 11.05 -12.81
CA LEU A 72 1.89 11.62 -11.45
C LEU A 72 3.24 11.83 -10.77
N ASP A 73 4.16 10.86 -10.89
CA ASP A 73 5.51 10.97 -10.34
C ASP A 73 6.31 12.10 -10.99
N SER A 74 6.06 12.41 -12.26
CA SER A 74 6.73 13.51 -12.97
C SER A 74 6.41 14.90 -12.39
N GLY A 75 5.30 15.05 -11.67
CA GLY A 75 4.98 16.23 -10.87
C GLY A 75 5.89 16.45 -9.64
N PHE A 76 6.72 15.41 -9.32
CA PHE A 76 7.65 15.37 -8.19
C PHE A 76 9.03 14.93 -8.66
N PRO A 77 9.72 15.70 -9.53
CA PRO A 77 10.91 15.26 -10.23
C PRO A 77 12.04 14.91 -9.26
N PHE A 78 12.52 13.70 -9.40
CA PHE A 78 13.78 13.25 -8.83
C PHE A 78 14.89 13.57 -9.81
N LEU A 79 15.96 14.20 -9.37
CA LEU A 79 17.22 14.20 -10.10
C LEU A 79 17.81 12.78 -10.01
N ARG A 80 17.36 11.90 -10.89
CA ARG A 80 17.89 10.55 -11.03
C ARG A 80 18.33 10.33 -12.46
N GLU A 81 19.58 9.92 -12.62
CA GLU A 81 20.12 9.44 -13.90
C GLU A 81 19.27 8.28 -14.42
N SER A 82 19.02 8.30 -15.72
CA SER A 82 18.09 7.44 -16.42
C SER A 82 18.50 5.97 -16.42
N LEU A 83 17.58 5.08 -16.11
CA LEU A 83 17.63 3.67 -16.50
C LEU A 83 16.41 3.31 -17.36
N ALA A 84 16.69 2.56 -18.41
CA ALA A 84 15.82 2.33 -19.56
C ALA A 84 14.56 1.51 -19.25
N LYS A 85 13.50 1.79 -20.02
CA LYS A 85 12.21 1.10 -20.00
C LYS A 85 12.24 -0.17 -20.85
N THR A 86 11.64 -1.24 -20.33
CA THR A 86 11.32 -2.45 -21.13
C THR A 86 9.79 -2.63 -21.11
N THR A 87 9.20 -2.74 -22.29
CA THR A 87 7.77 -2.95 -22.51
C THR A 87 7.51 -4.41 -22.86
N MET A 88 6.42 -5.02 -22.33
CA MET A 88 5.90 -6.32 -22.78
C MET A 88 4.37 -6.25 -22.98
N ALA A 89 3.88 -7.00 -23.97
CA ALA A 89 2.53 -7.03 -24.49
C ALA A 89 1.64 -8.14 -23.87
N PRO A 90 0.30 -8.03 -23.93
CA PRO A 90 -0.62 -8.93 -23.24
C PRO A 90 -1.09 -10.13 -24.09
N SER A 91 -1.55 -11.20 -23.42
CA SER A 91 -2.24 -12.34 -24.01
C SER A 91 -3.67 -12.48 -23.43
N ARG A 92 -4.59 -13.04 -24.24
CA ARG A 92 -6.03 -13.21 -23.95
C ARG A 92 -6.38 -14.62 -23.55
N SER A 93 -7.38 -14.81 -22.70
CA SER A 93 -8.28 -15.98 -22.70
C SER A 93 -9.60 -15.79 -21.89
N ILE A 94 -10.53 -16.72 -21.96
CA ILE A 94 -11.99 -16.67 -22.10
C ILE A 94 -12.72 -17.22 -20.84
N ASP A 95 -13.73 -16.55 -20.46
CA ASP A 95 -15.14 -16.67 -20.01
C ASP A 95 -15.65 -17.82 -19.11
N SER A 96 -16.40 -17.42 -18.05
CA SER A 96 -17.75 -17.90 -17.68
C SER A 96 -18.28 -17.28 -16.39
N ALA A 97 -19.58 -16.94 -16.35
CA ALA A 97 -20.24 -16.06 -15.37
C ALA A 97 -20.88 -16.81 -14.18
N PRO A 98 -21.08 -16.15 -12.99
CA PRO A 98 -22.39 -15.58 -12.68
C PRO A 98 -22.50 -14.34 -11.75
N LEU A 99 -21.48 -13.58 -11.43
CA LEU A 99 -21.65 -12.19 -10.98
C LEU A 99 -21.54 -11.26 -12.19
N LYS A 100 -22.11 -10.03 -12.12
CA LYS A 100 -21.81 -9.03 -13.14
C LYS A 100 -20.31 -8.85 -13.23
N VAL A 101 -19.74 -9.35 -14.30
CA VAL A 101 -18.32 -9.38 -14.55
C VAL A 101 -18.01 -8.30 -15.54
N HIS A 102 -17.23 -7.30 -15.12
CA HIS A 102 -16.77 -6.23 -15.98
C HIS A 102 -15.40 -6.58 -16.54
N SER A 103 -15.29 -6.77 -17.86
CA SER A 103 -13.97 -6.84 -18.50
C SER A 103 -13.38 -5.44 -18.54
N VAL A 104 -12.34 -5.19 -17.77
CA VAL A 104 -11.66 -3.90 -17.64
C VAL A 104 -10.20 -4.09 -18.05
N GLY A 105 -9.96 -4.00 -19.35
CA GLY A 105 -8.64 -4.25 -19.90
C GLY A 105 -8.11 -5.66 -19.58
N SER A 106 -6.97 -5.73 -18.90
CA SER A 106 -6.33 -7.00 -18.49
C SER A 106 -6.92 -7.62 -17.22
N PHE A 107 -8.03 -7.11 -16.68
CA PHE A 107 -8.71 -7.66 -15.51
C PHE A 107 -10.11 -8.11 -15.84
N VAL A 108 -10.59 -8.99 -14.99
CA VAL A 108 -12.03 -9.23 -14.78
C VAL A 108 -12.37 -8.66 -13.41
N ALA A 109 -13.25 -7.69 -13.36
CA ALA A 109 -13.64 -7.01 -12.14
C ALA A 109 -15.07 -7.40 -11.73
N SER A 110 -15.28 -7.60 -10.44
CA SER A 110 -16.58 -7.80 -9.83
C SER A 110 -16.69 -6.99 -8.56
N TYR A 111 -17.88 -6.52 -8.24
CA TYR A 111 -18.18 -5.91 -6.96
C TYR A 111 -19.02 -6.85 -6.11
N VAL A 112 -18.57 -7.08 -4.88
CA VAL A 112 -19.23 -7.92 -3.88
C VAL A 112 -19.76 -7.01 -2.78
N PRO A 113 -21.08 -6.88 -2.60
CA PRO A 113 -21.69 -5.92 -1.69
C PRO A 113 -21.35 -6.17 -0.21
N THR A 114 -21.29 -7.43 0.21
CA THR A 114 -21.04 -7.82 1.59
C THR A 114 -20.14 -9.06 1.67
N VAL A 115 -19.61 -9.34 2.87
CA VAL A 115 -18.82 -10.57 3.10
C VAL A 115 -19.63 -11.84 2.81
N ASP A 116 -20.95 -11.81 3.01
CA ASP A 116 -21.82 -12.96 2.77
C ASP A 116 -22.01 -13.26 1.27
N ASP A 117 -21.83 -12.27 0.39
CA ASP A 117 -21.95 -12.43 -1.06
C ASP A 117 -20.69 -13.07 -1.70
N PHE A 118 -19.63 -13.32 -0.97
CA PHE A 118 -18.44 -13.99 -1.50
C PHE A 118 -18.71 -15.42 -1.97
N ASP A 119 -19.72 -16.10 -1.42
CA ASP A 119 -20.14 -17.44 -1.87
C ASP A 119 -20.64 -17.47 -3.32
N ARG A 120 -20.89 -16.30 -3.93
CA ARG A 120 -21.31 -16.14 -5.32
C ARG A 120 -20.12 -16.00 -6.29
N LEU A 121 -18.88 -15.93 -5.78
CA LEU A 121 -17.65 -15.95 -6.57
C LEU A 121 -17.12 -17.37 -6.73
N ASP A 122 -16.25 -17.55 -7.73
CA ASP A 122 -15.44 -18.78 -7.84
C ASP A 122 -14.59 -18.94 -6.57
N PRO A 123 -14.65 -20.10 -5.87
CA PRO A 123 -13.93 -20.31 -4.60
C PRO A 123 -12.43 -20.06 -4.67
N GLN A 124 -11.80 -20.21 -5.84
CA GLN A 124 -10.37 -19.92 -6.01
C GLN A 124 -10.03 -18.43 -5.86
N PHE A 125 -11.02 -17.53 -5.95
CA PHE A 125 -10.85 -16.07 -5.85
C PHE A 125 -11.42 -15.49 -4.54
N VAL A 126 -11.71 -16.35 -3.58
CA VAL A 126 -12.27 -15.94 -2.28
C VAL A 126 -11.20 -16.04 -1.20
N ILE A 127 -11.11 -15.02 -0.34
CA ILE A 127 -10.36 -15.11 0.91
C ILE A 127 -11.26 -15.80 1.95
N PRO A 128 -10.73 -16.77 2.73
CA PRO A 128 -11.51 -17.45 3.74
C PRO A 128 -12.19 -16.46 4.70
N ARG A 129 -13.47 -16.75 5.07
CA ARG A 129 -14.25 -15.91 5.98
C ARG A 129 -13.51 -15.66 7.31
N SER A 130 -12.79 -16.66 7.81
CA SER A 130 -11.98 -16.55 9.03
C SER A 130 -10.87 -15.48 8.94
N SER A 131 -10.41 -15.11 7.75
CA SER A 131 -9.45 -14.01 7.56
C SER A 131 -10.16 -12.65 7.69
N TRP A 132 -11.39 -12.52 7.15
CA TRP A 132 -12.20 -11.30 7.31
C TRP A 132 -12.61 -11.06 8.77
N GLU A 133 -12.92 -12.11 9.53
CA GLU A 133 -13.26 -12.02 10.96
C GLU A 133 -12.11 -11.46 11.81
N LYS A 134 -10.86 -11.63 11.36
CA LYS A 134 -9.67 -11.03 12.00
C LYS A 134 -9.55 -9.52 11.74
N ILE A 135 -10.32 -8.97 10.80
CA ILE A 135 -10.36 -7.54 10.44
C ILE A 135 -11.79 -7.02 10.60
N PRO A 136 -12.28 -6.82 11.82
CA PRO A 136 -13.70 -6.51 12.08
C PRO A 136 -14.17 -5.20 11.46
N ASN A 137 -13.25 -4.32 11.07
CA ASN A 137 -13.58 -3.03 10.45
C ASN A 137 -14.22 -3.14 9.06
N TYR A 138 -14.26 -4.34 8.46
CA TYR A 138 -14.82 -4.56 7.11
C TYR A 138 -16.23 -5.17 7.08
N ASN A 139 -16.88 -5.34 8.22
CA ASN A 139 -18.20 -5.93 8.30
C ASN A 139 -19.27 -5.15 7.50
N ASP A 140 -19.07 -3.86 7.30
CA ASP A 140 -19.95 -2.94 6.59
C ASP A 140 -19.30 -2.34 5.32
N TYR A 141 -18.24 -3.00 4.80
CA TYR A 141 -17.59 -2.64 3.55
C TYR A 141 -18.15 -3.47 2.39
N GLY A 142 -18.10 -2.89 1.19
CA GLY A 142 -18.15 -3.66 -0.03
C GLY A 142 -16.74 -4.04 -0.49
N PHE A 143 -16.64 -4.91 -1.50
CA PHE A 143 -15.35 -5.44 -1.94
C PHE A 143 -15.26 -5.39 -3.47
N ALA A 144 -14.26 -4.68 -3.98
CA ALA A 144 -13.90 -4.73 -5.39
C ALA A 144 -12.91 -5.88 -5.60
N VAL A 145 -13.29 -6.85 -6.41
CA VAL A 145 -12.52 -8.06 -6.68
C VAL A 145 -12.00 -8.02 -8.10
N PHE A 146 -10.69 -8.21 -8.27
CA PHE A 146 -10.01 -8.16 -9.56
C PHE A 146 -9.29 -9.47 -9.81
N GLN A 147 -9.78 -10.25 -10.76
CA GLN A 147 -9.07 -11.42 -11.27
C GLN A 147 -7.90 -10.96 -12.13
N LEU A 148 -6.69 -11.32 -11.74
CA LEU A 148 -5.45 -10.96 -12.42
C LEU A 148 -5.14 -12.00 -13.50
N LYS A 149 -5.12 -11.58 -14.76
CA LYS A 149 -4.87 -12.49 -15.90
C LYS A 149 -3.39 -12.84 -16.08
N SER A 150 -2.48 -11.97 -15.62
CA SER A 150 -1.04 -12.22 -15.63
C SER A 150 -0.57 -12.77 -14.29
N LEU A 151 0.43 -13.62 -14.27
CA LEU A 151 1.04 -14.15 -13.04
C LEU A 151 2.16 -13.25 -12.50
N HIS A 152 2.66 -12.31 -13.28
CA HIS A 152 3.76 -11.43 -12.88
C HIS A 152 3.80 -10.13 -13.68
N GLY A 153 4.45 -9.13 -13.11
CA GLY A 153 4.73 -7.85 -13.75
C GLY A 153 3.92 -6.70 -13.17
N ARG A 154 4.05 -5.55 -13.81
CA ARG A 154 3.25 -4.37 -13.50
C ARG A 154 1.90 -4.47 -14.19
N ILE A 155 0.84 -4.44 -13.39
CA ILE A 155 -0.51 -4.37 -13.92
C ILE A 155 -0.79 -2.93 -14.40
N HIS A 156 -1.69 -2.74 -15.38
CA HIS A 156 -2.17 -1.39 -15.68
C HIS A 156 -2.98 -0.84 -14.50
N PRO A 157 -3.17 0.50 -14.37
CA PRO A 157 -3.91 1.05 -13.25
C PRO A 157 -5.35 0.49 -13.18
N ILE A 158 -5.71 -0.01 -12.02
CA ILE A 158 -7.07 -0.42 -11.64
C ILE A 158 -7.78 0.83 -11.15
N ALA A 159 -8.89 1.22 -11.75
CA ALA A 159 -9.60 2.44 -11.39
C ALA A 159 -11.09 2.18 -11.15
N MET A 160 -11.65 2.89 -10.17
CA MET A 160 -13.05 2.82 -9.84
C MET A 160 -13.55 4.14 -9.25
N GLU A 161 -14.87 4.36 -9.39
CA GLU A 161 -15.62 5.36 -8.66
C GLU A 161 -16.70 4.66 -7.83
N PHE A 162 -16.87 5.08 -6.59
CA PHE A 162 -17.93 4.56 -5.71
C PHE A 162 -18.48 5.65 -4.80
N PRO A 163 -19.79 5.68 -4.52
CA PRO A 163 -20.37 6.52 -3.48
C PRO A 163 -19.80 6.08 -2.13
N THR A 164 -19.09 6.97 -1.45
CA THR A 164 -18.47 6.67 -0.18
C THR A 164 -19.31 7.17 0.99
N ARG A 165 -19.37 6.40 2.09
CA ARG A 165 -19.91 6.90 3.36
C ARG A 165 -18.93 7.82 4.11
N MET A 166 -17.68 7.90 3.66
CA MET A 166 -16.61 8.71 4.27
C MET A 166 -16.41 9.99 3.48
N THR A 167 -17.35 10.92 3.58
CA THR A 167 -17.32 12.17 2.81
C THR A 167 -16.37 13.22 3.39
N ASP A 168 -15.86 13.01 4.60
CA ASP A 168 -14.94 13.92 5.31
C ASP A 168 -13.45 13.54 5.16
N ARG A 169 -13.17 12.41 4.51
CA ARG A 169 -11.80 11.87 4.38
C ARG A 169 -11.64 11.00 3.14
N VAL A 170 -10.46 11.05 2.52
CA VAL A 170 -10.07 10.13 1.46
C VAL A 170 -9.62 8.82 2.08
N PHE A 171 -10.18 7.73 1.63
CA PHE A 171 -9.82 6.37 2.02
C PHE A 171 -8.75 5.80 1.10
N PHE A 172 -7.73 5.18 1.69
CA PHE A 172 -6.71 4.42 0.98
C PHE A 172 -6.68 2.99 1.52
N PRO A 173 -7.02 1.99 0.69
CA PRO A 173 -6.92 0.58 1.07
C PRO A 173 -5.46 0.19 1.23
N THR A 174 -4.96 0.00 2.44
CA THR A 174 -3.55 -0.29 2.73
C THR A 174 -3.32 -1.50 3.65
N VAL A 175 -4.34 -2.26 4.00
CA VAL A 175 -4.20 -3.54 4.73
C VAL A 175 -3.61 -4.62 3.82
N HIS A 176 -2.67 -5.41 4.30
CA HIS A 176 -2.00 -6.50 3.60
C HIS A 176 -2.52 -7.88 4.06
N ILE A 177 -2.86 -8.75 3.10
CA ILE A 177 -3.03 -10.20 3.27
C ILE A 177 -2.35 -10.87 2.08
N HIS A 178 -1.10 -11.31 2.25
CA HIS A 178 -0.27 -11.84 1.16
C HIS A 178 -0.13 -13.36 1.20
N ASP A 179 -0.28 -13.96 2.37
CA ASP A 179 -0.10 -15.39 2.65
C ASP A 179 -1.38 -16.07 3.19
N GLY A 180 -2.50 -15.34 3.18
CA GLY A 180 -3.78 -15.79 3.75
C GLY A 180 -3.94 -15.46 5.23
N GLU A 181 -2.90 -14.90 5.89
CA GLU A 181 -2.95 -14.51 7.29
C GLU A 181 -2.96 -12.98 7.46
N VAL A 182 -3.53 -12.53 8.57
CA VAL A 182 -3.58 -11.11 8.94
C VAL A 182 -2.52 -10.84 10.01
N HIS A 183 -1.45 -10.18 9.60
CA HIS A 183 -0.39 -9.77 10.51
C HIS A 183 -0.70 -8.38 11.09
N SER A 184 -0.31 -8.12 12.34
CA SER A 184 -0.54 -6.82 12.99
C SER A 184 0.30 -5.69 12.41
N HIS A 185 1.44 -6.03 11.78
CA HIS A 185 2.36 -5.10 11.13
C HIS A 185 2.87 -5.70 9.84
N GLU A 186 3.13 -4.85 8.85
CA GLU A 186 3.60 -5.26 7.54
C GLU A 186 4.67 -4.32 6.97
N GLN A 187 5.43 -4.82 6.00
CA GLN A 187 6.40 -4.03 5.26
C GLN A 187 5.67 -3.24 4.16
N PHE A 188 5.66 -1.91 4.28
CA PHE A 188 5.07 -1.02 3.30
C PHE A 188 6.09 -0.54 2.27
N ASP A 189 5.69 -0.55 1.01
CA ASP A 189 6.34 0.15 -0.10
C ASP A 189 5.26 0.84 -0.93
N HIS A 190 4.64 1.88 -0.35
CA HIS A 190 3.48 2.55 -0.93
C HIS A 190 3.78 3.99 -1.25
N THR A 191 3.19 4.48 -2.35
CA THR A 191 3.10 5.90 -2.65
C THR A 191 1.63 6.29 -2.79
N LEU A 192 1.17 7.17 -1.92
CA LEU A 192 -0.18 7.71 -1.92
C LEU A 192 -0.20 9.05 -2.64
N TYR A 193 -1.19 9.24 -3.49
CA TYR A 193 -1.49 10.49 -4.19
C TYR A 193 -2.92 10.91 -3.91
N LEU A 194 -3.15 12.19 -3.76
CA LEU A 194 -4.49 12.74 -3.66
C LEU A 194 -4.58 14.15 -4.27
N GLN A 195 -5.77 14.57 -4.60
CA GLN A 195 -6.11 15.96 -4.86
C GLN A 195 -7.06 16.45 -3.78
N ASN A 196 -6.74 17.57 -3.16
CA ASN A 196 -7.53 18.24 -2.15
C ASN A 196 -7.11 19.73 -2.09
N ASP A 197 -7.92 20.60 -2.63
CA ASP A 197 -7.67 22.04 -2.72
C ASP A 197 -7.55 22.73 -1.35
N LEU A 198 -8.24 22.22 -0.33
CA LEU A 198 -8.10 22.71 1.05
C LEU A 198 -6.67 22.57 1.60
N TRP A 199 -5.88 21.66 1.00
CA TRP A 199 -4.50 21.40 1.39
C TRP A 199 -3.48 22.23 0.63
N ASP A 200 -3.86 22.83 -0.51
CA ASP A 200 -2.95 23.51 -1.43
C ASP A 200 -2.16 24.65 -0.81
N SER A 201 -2.80 25.42 0.09
CA SER A 201 -2.14 26.53 0.78
C SER A 201 -1.31 26.11 2.00
N ARG A 202 -1.48 24.88 2.51
CA ARG A 202 -0.94 24.43 3.80
C ARG A 202 0.15 23.38 3.69
N VAL A 203 0.05 22.51 2.68
CA VAL A 203 1.07 21.47 2.45
C VAL A 203 2.24 22.07 1.67
N SER A 204 3.46 21.77 2.12
CA SER A 204 4.67 22.30 1.52
C SER A 204 4.86 21.82 0.08
N LYS A 205 5.33 22.75 -0.79
CA LYS A 205 5.73 22.40 -2.17
C LYS A 205 6.87 21.38 -2.14
N TYR A 206 6.82 20.44 -3.05
CA TYR A 206 7.92 19.51 -3.27
C TYR A 206 9.21 20.25 -3.64
N ARG A 207 10.29 19.97 -2.91
CA ARG A 207 11.62 20.57 -3.09
C ARG A 207 12.74 19.53 -3.16
N GLY A 208 12.38 18.25 -3.21
CA GLY A 208 13.32 17.13 -3.23
C GLY A 208 12.84 15.97 -2.36
N PRO A 209 13.50 14.81 -2.45
CA PRO A 209 13.04 13.55 -1.87
C PRO A 209 12.90 13.56 -0.35
N ASP A 210 13.75 14.33 0.34
CA ASP A 210 13.85 14.34 1.80
C ASP A 210 13.01 15.43 2.48
N LYS A 211 12.31 16.25 1.69
CA LYS A 211 11.49 17.36 2.19
C LYS A 211 10.02 16.98 2.25
N ARG A 212 9.53 16.64 3.42
CA ARG A 212 8.12 16.35 3.69
C ARG A 212 7.55 17.45 4.56
N ASP A 213 6.25 17.67 4.44
CA ASP A 213 5.53 18.50 5.40
C ASP A 213 5.51 17.81 6.77
N PRO A 214 6.02 18.44 7.84
CA PRO A 214 6.15 17.77 9.14
C PRO A 214 4.81 17.45 9.80
N SER A 215 3.73 18.15 9.45
CA SER A 215 2.42 17.95 10.04
C SER A 215 1.60 16.85 9.35
N THR A 216 1.72 16.73 8.02
CA THR A 216 0.93 15.79 7.22
C THR A 216 1.75 14.64 6.66
N GLY A 217 3.07 14.80 6.54
CA GLY A 217 3.97 13.88 5.85
C GLY A 217 3.81 13.90 4.33
N PHE A 218 2.90 14.74 3.79
CA PHE A 218 2.71 14.96 2.36
C PHE A 218 3.60 16.08 1.84
N VAL A 219 3.76 16.08 0.53
CA VAL A 219 4.27 17.20 -0.26
C VAL A 219 3.32 17.43 -1.41
N ARG A 220 3.22 18.64 -1.94
CA ARG A 220 2.40 18.93 -3.11
C ARG A 220 3.23 19.22 -4.35
N SER A 221 2.67 18.97 -5.51
CA SER A 221 3.24 19.37 -6.78
C SER A 221 3.45 20.89 -6.85
N GLN A 222 4.38 21.33 -7.71
CA GLN A 222 4.61 22.75 -7.93
C GLN A 222 3.63 23.36 -8.92
N LYS A 223 3.08 22.52 -9.79
CA LYS A 223 2.15 22.88 -10.87
C LYS A 223 0.89 22.03 -10.78
N ASP A 224 -0.19 22.53 -11.39
CA ASP A 224 -1.44 21.79 -11.54
C ASP A 224 -1.23 20.51 -12.36
N ALA A 225 -2.12 19.54 -12.16
CA ALA A 225 -2.02 18.22 -12.79
C ALA A 225 -1.91 18.27 -14.31
N LYS A 226 -2.61 19.19 -14.98
CA LYS A 226 -2.58 19.38 -16.45
C LYS A 226 -1.19 19.60 -17.03
N TYR A 227 -0.19 20.03 -16.26
CA TYR A 227 1.17 20.29 -16.73
C TYR A 227 2.06 19.04 -16.74
N PHE A 228 1.61 17.92 -16.15
CA PHE A 228 2.38 16.69 -16.09
C PHE A 228 1.56 15.41 -16.24
N VAL A 229 0.21 15.48 -16.21
CA VAL A 229 -0.70 14.36 -16.44
C VAL A 229 -1.47 14.56 -17.72
N GLN A 230 -1.71 13.51 -18.49
CA GLN A 230 -2.56 13.52 -19.67
C GLN A 230 -4.04 13.49 -19.26
N CYS A 231 -4.56 14.60 -18.74
CA CYS A 231 -5.87 14.68 -18.09
C CYS A 231 -7.04 14.22 -18.97
N ASN A 232 -6.93 14.38 -20.30
CA ASN A 232 -7.92 13.88 -21.27
C ASN A 232 -8.04 12.35 -21.29
N ARG A 233 -7.08 11.62 -20.73
CA ARG A 233 -7.08 10.14 -20.65
C ARG A 233 -7.48 9.63 -19.28
N THR A 234 -7.72 10.50 -18.30
CA THR A 234 -7.98 10.10 -16.90
C THR A 234 -9.45 9.81 -16.61
N LEU A 235 -10.36 9.88 -17.57
CA LEU A 235 -11.80 9.65 -17.40
C LEU A 235 -12.40 10.47 -16.23
N ASN A 236 -11.97 11.74 -16.08
CA ASN A 236 -12.35 12.67 -15.00
C ASN A 236 -11.90 12.27 -13.59
N ILE A 237 -11.07 11.22 -13.43
CA ILE A 237 -10.50 10.82 -12.14
C ILE A 237 -9.71 11.97 -11.52
N LEU A 238 -8.95 12.71 -12.33
CA LEU A 238 -8.14 13.85 -11.94
C LEU A 238 -8.80 15.17 -12.36
N SER A 239 -8.74 16.16 -11.47
CA SER A 239 -9.03 17.56 -11.80
C SER A 239 -7.78 18.18 -12.45
N PRO A 240 -7.86 18.69 -13.70
CA PRO A 240 -6.71 19.25 -14.42
C PRO A 240 -6.09 20.46 -13.74
N ASP A 241 -6.90 21.29 -13.11
CA ASP A 241 -6.52 22.59 -12.49
C ASP A 241 -6.20 22.48 -10.98
N ALA A 242 -6.17 21.26 -10.45
CA ALA A 242 -5.81 21.01 -9.05
C ALA A 242 -4.37 20.54 -8.91
N LEU A 243 -3.74 20.86 -7.77
CA LEU A 243 -2.44 20.32 -7.39
C LEU A 243 -2.58 18.86 -6.97
N VAL A 244 -1.49 18.12 -7.05
CA VAL A 244 -1.41 16.75 -6.56
C VAL A 244 -0.57 16.71 -5.30
N HIS A 245 -1.06 16.01 -4.27
CA HIS A 245 -0.36 15.74 -3.03
C HIS A 245 0.18 14.32 -3.04
N ARG A 246 1.42 14.12 -2.56
CA ARG A 246 2.08 12.81 -2.53
C ARG A 246 2.65 12.52 -1.15
N ARG A 247 2.49 11.27 -0.69
CA ARG A 247 3.16 10.72 0.48
C ARG A 247 3.71 9.35 0.18
N THR A 248 4.96 9.08 0.57
CA THR A 248 5.58 7.76 0.49
C THR A 248 5.61 7.12 1.87
N LEU A 249 5.12 5.89 1.96
CA LEU A 249 5.14 5.03 3.13
C LEU A 249 6.13 3.90 2.84
N ARG A 250 7.31 3.94 3.44
CA ARG A 250 8.33 2.90 3.33
C ARG A 250 8.81 2.50 4.71
N GLY A 251 8.76 1.20 4.98
CA GLY A 251 9.16 0.62 6.25
C GLY A 251 8.08 -0.25 6.86
N TYR A 252 8.26 -0.60 8.12
CA TYR A 252 7.40 -1.49 8.86
C TYR A 252 6.35 -0.69 9.65
N PHE A 253 5.06 -0.88 9.31
CA PHE A 253 3.95 -0.13 9.90
C PHE A 253 2.86 -1.08 10.39
N GLY A 254 1.95 -0.57 11.23
CA GLY A 254 0.71 -1.25 11.56
C GLY A 254 -0.09 -1.58 10.30
N ASN A 255 -0.59 -2.80 10.21
CA ASN A 255 -1.36 -3.29 9.08
C ASN A 255 -2.80 -2.76 9.14
N GLN A 256 -3.01 -1.55 8.66
CA GLN A 256 -4.29 -0.85 8.69
C GLN A 256 -4.46 0.03 7.46
N ASP A 257 -5.72 0.38 7.16
CA ASP A 257 -6.03 1.34 6.11
C ASP A 257 -5.67 2.77 6.51
N TRP A 258 -5.37 3.57 5.49
CA TRP A 258 -5.08 4.99 5.66
C TRP A 258 -6.29 5.83 5.32
N PHE A 259 -6.55 6.80 6.21
CA PHE A 259 -7.59 7.81 6.07
C PHE A 259 -6.95 9.19 6.09
N VAL A 260 -7.19 9.95 5.03
CA VAL A 260 -6.66 11.31 4.91
C VAL A 260 -7.82 12.30 5.00
N PRO A 261 -7.96 13.04 6.12
CA PRO A 261 -9.07 13.97 6.30
C PRO A 261 -9.03 15.07 5.23
N GLN A 262 -10.18 15.56 4.80
CA GLN A 262 -10.26 16.72 3.89
C GLN A 262 -9.69 17.96 4.53
N GLY A 263 -10.04 18.24 5.78
CA GLY A 263 -9.44 19.33 6.54
C GLY A 263 -7.99 19.04 6.90
N VAL A 264 -7.17 20.08 7.05
CA VAL A 264 -5.78 19.93 7.47
C VAL A 264 -5.74 19.79 9.00
N ALA A 265 -6.18 18.64 9.49
CA ALA A 265 -5.82 18.17 10.82
C ALA A 265 -4.41 17.55 10.73
N ALA A 266 -3.60 17.77 11.78
CA ALA A 266 -2.32 17.08 11.88
C ALA A 266 -2.57 15.57 11.83
N LEU A 267 -2.12 14.91 10.76
CA LEU A 267 -2.13 13.46 10.71
C LEU A 267 -1.11 12.98 11.75
N PRO A 268 -1.44 12.00 12.59
CA PRO A 268 -0.46 11.45 13.51
C PRO A 268 0.74 10.96 12.67
N LEU A 269 1.93 11.41 13.02
CA LEU A 269 3.16 10.88 12.45
C LEU A 269 3.21 9.41 12.87
N ILE A 270 2.92 8.51 11.95
CA ILE A 270 3.15 7.08 12.19
C ILE A 270 4.67 6.93 12.24
N GLN A 271 5.19 6.84 13.44
CA GLN A 271 6.60 6.50 13.65
C GLN A 271 6.80 5.08 13.14
N SER A 272 7.62 4.92 12.10
CA SER A 272 8.13 3.60 11.77
C SER A 272 8.92 3.11 12.99
N ASN A 273 8.59 1.93 13.52
CA ASN A 273 9.28 1.33 14.66
C ASN A 273 10.70 0.85 14.29
N TRP A 274 11.48 1.68 13.61
CA TRP A 274 12.88 1.40 13.30
C TRP A 274 13.74 1.22 14.59
N LEU A 275 13.31 1.84 15.70
CA LEU A 275 14.01 1.73 16.98
C LEU A 275 13.96 0.32 17.59
N GLY A 276 13.02 -0.53 17.22
CA GLY A 276 12.95 -1.91 17.72
C GLY A 276 14.12 -2.78 17.23
N TYR A 277 14.61 -2.58 16.02
CA TYR A 277 15.74 -3.34 15.49
C TYR A 277 17.11 -2.84 16.03
N ALA A 278 17.26 -1.54 16.24
CA ALA A 278 18.49 -0.99 16.82
C ALA A 278 18.66 -1.40 18.29
N ALA A 279 17.57 -1.49 19.07
CA ALA A 279 17.61 -1.94 20.47
C ALA A 279 17.92 -3.44 20.58
N GLY A 280 17.37 -4.29 19.68
CA GLY A 280 17.65 -5.73 19.66
C GLY A 280 19.11 -6.05 19.35
N THR A 281 19.71 -5.36 18.40
CA THR A 281 21.14 -5.55 18.05
C THR A 281 22.08 -5.03 19.12
N SER A 282 21.73 -3.94 19.82
CA SER A 282 22.54 -3.41 20.94
C SER A 282 22.54 -4.33 22.15
N VAL A 283 21.42 -4.99 22.47
CA VAL A 283 21.36 -5.98 23.56
C VAL A 283 22.15 -7.25 23.22
N ALA A 284 22.09 -7.72 21.97
CA ALA A 284 22.87 -8.88 21.53
C ALA A 284 24.37 -8.59 21.52
N ALA A 285 24.79 -7.40 21.07
CA ALA A 285 26.19 -6.96 21.11
C ALA A 285 26.70 -6.81 22.57
N GLY A 286 25.89 -6.28 23.47
CA GLY A 286 26.20 -6.16 24.90
C GLY A 286 26.34 -7.51 25.58
N MET A 287 25.50 -8.50 25.29
CA MET A 287 25.62 -9.86 25.83
C MET A 287 26.88 -10.58 25.31
N LEU A 288 27.21 -10.45 24.03
CA LEU A 288 28.43 -11.03 23.47
C LEU A 288 29.66 -10.41 24.06
N ALA A 289 29.72 -9.09 24.25
CA ALA A 289 30.85 -8.40 24.90
C ALA A 289 30.97 -8.80 26.37
N TRP A 290 29.87 -8.97 27.11
CA TRP A 290 29.87 -9.43 28.50
C TRP A 290 30.34 -10.87 28.65
N LEU A 291 29.92 -11.77 27.74
CA LEU A 291 30.35 -13.17 27.69
C LEU A 291 31.86 -13.27 27.38
N PHE A 292 32.37 -12.43 26.46
CA PHE A 292 33.79 -12.38 26.11
C PHE A 292 34.65 -11.86 27.29
N TRP A 293 34.19 -10.83 27.99
CA TRP A 293 34.83 -10.27 29.18
C TRP A 293 34.83 -11.26 30.34
N ARG A 294 33.73 -11.98 30.59
CA ARG A 294 33.61 -13.03 31.61
C ARG A 294 34.58 -14.20 31.33
N ARG A 295 34.69 -14.61 30.08
CA ARG A 295 35.55 -15.69 29.64
C ARG A 295 37.06 -15.34 29.79
N ASN A 296 37.45 -14.11 29.57
CA ASN A 296 38.81 -13.62 29.79
C ASN A 296 39.17 -13.48 31.27
N ARG A 297 38.22 -13.10 32.14
CA ARG A 297 38.48 -13.06 33.60
C ARG A 297 38.73 -14.44 34.20
N VAL A 298 38.05 -15.45 33.75
CA VAL A 298 38.29 -16.84 34.20
C VAL A 298 39.66 -17.35 33.77
N ARG A 299 40.19 -16.94 32.61
CA ARG A 299 41.51 -17.30 32.14
C ARG A 299 42.65 -16.63 32.91
N THR A 300 42.44 -15.41 33.37
CA THR A 300 43.46 -14.66 34.16
C THR A 300 43.58 -15.16 35.62
N GLN A 301 42.53 -15.76 36.18
CA GLN A 301 42.57 -16.36 37.51
C GLN A 301 43.26 -17.76 37.54
N ALA A 302 43.31 -18.45 36.38
CA ALA A 302 43.93 -19.77 36.29
C ALA A 302 45.46 -19.74 36.10
N GLN A 303 46.09 -18.55 36.02
CA GLN A 303 47.55 -18.36 35.82
C GLN A 303 48.28 -17.68 36.99
N ALA A 304 47.73 -17.69 38.21
CA ALA A 304 48.46 -17.23 39.38
C ALA A 304 49.41 -18.33 39.83
N PRO A 305 50.73 -18.09 39.93
CA PRO A 305 51.70 -19.10 40.37
C PRO A 305 51.49 -19.42 41.86
N SER A 306 51.48 -20.71 42.19
CA SER A 306 51.49 -21.25 43.53
C SER A 306 52.83 -20.83 44.24
N ARG A 307 52.77 -20.06 45.31
CA ARG A 307 53.92 -19.82 46.21
C ARG A 307 54.08 -21.04 47.11
N GLU A 308 55.20 -21.70 46.99
CA GLU A 308 55.62 -22.70 47.95
C GLU A 308 55.95 -22.04 49.32
N PRO A 309 55.66 -22.72 50.44
CA PRO A 309 56.07 -22.19 51.77
C PRO A 309 57.51 -22.45 52.01
N GLU A 310 58.32 -21.40 52.30
CA GLU A 310 59.66 -21.49 52.86
C GLU A 310 59.56 -22.04 54.26
N ILE A 311 60.30 -23.14 54.52
CA ILE A 311 60.55 -23.72 55.83
C ILE A 311 61.83 -23.08 56.41
N PHE A 312 61.62 -22.31 57.48
CA PHE A 312 62.76 -21.82 58.28
C PHE A 312 63.41 -22.96 59.08
N ARG A 313 64.70 -23.01 58.95
CA ARG A 313 65.60 -23.50 60.01
C ARG A 313 66.38 -22.32 60.62
#